data_9859d84f156545abff45b38048f2efbd
#
_entry.id   9859d84f156545abff45b38048f2efbd
#
_cell.length_a   1.000
_cell.length_b   1.000
_cell.length_c   1.000
_cell.angle_alpha   90.00
_cell.angle_beta   90.00
_cell.angle_gamma   90.00
#
_symmetry.space_group_name_H-M   'P 1'
#
loop_
_entity.id
_entity.type
_entity.pdbx_description
1 polymer ?
#
loop_
_entity_poly.entity_id
_entity_poly.type
_entity_poly.pdbx_seq_one_letter_code
_entity_poly.pdbx_strand_id
1 'polypeptide(L)'
;MAMRNLERIFRPRRVALCGVCGKGSDLGANVLRNLLSGGFQGVVYPVHPECEAVHGIATYPDLAGLPRVPDLAVVCNPAPEVPEVVRRCGEAGIPGVVVLSGGFRESNDEGRRLEEELARIAAGFDGMRVLGPNSLGVLHPSMGLNASHAVTMPKAGHLAFVSESRALCNSVMDWAAEEGSDDE
;
A
#
# COMPACT_ATOMS: atom_id res chain seq x y z
N MET A 1 10.93 21.77 7.78
CA MET A 1 10.65 20.80 6.71
C MET A 1 9.14 20.57 6.66
N ALA A 2 8.46 20.99 5.61
CA ALA A 2 7.00 20.84 5.55
C ALA A 2 6.64 19.37 5.43
N MET A 3 5.69 18.88 6.24
CA MET A 3 5.11 17.52 6.16
C MET A 3 4.21 17.39 4.91
N ARG A 4 4.73 17.81 3.75
CA ARG A 4 3.99 17.73 2.48
C ARG A 4 3.64 16.29 2.16
N ASN A 5 2.40 16.07 1.75
CA ASN A 5 1.88 14.81 1.19
C ASN A 5 1.69 13.62 2.15
N LEU A 6 2.00 13.72 3.47
CA LEU A 6 1.67 12.64 4.40
C LEU A 6 0.15 12.40 4.48
N GLU A 7 -0.65 13.45 4.38
CA GLU A 7 -2.10 13.33 4.34
C GLU A 7 -2.58 12.48 3.16
N ARG A 8 -1.84 12.48 2.03
CA ARG A 8 -2.16 11.65 0.86
C ARG A 8 -2.00 10.16 1.12
N ILE A 9 -1.08 9.79 2.00
CA ILE A 9 -0.89 8.38 2.41
C ILE A 9 -2.00 7.95 3.37
N PHE A 10 -2.31 8.79 4.36
CA PHE A 10 -3.22 8.41 5.44
C PHE A 10 -4.70 8.70 5.14
N ARG A 11 -5.00 9.61 4.21
CA ARG A 11 -6.36 10.00 3.81
C ARG A 11 -6.50 10.10 2.29
N PRO A 12 -6.15 9.03 1.54
CA PRO A 12 -6.27 9.04 0.10
C PRO A 12 -7.75 9.03 -0.32
N ARG A 13 -8.05 9.67 -1.43
CA ARG A 13 -9.34 9.56 -2.11
C ARG A 13 -9.27 8.56 -3.27
N ARG A 14 -8.08 8.33 -3.81
CA ARG A 14 -7.81 7.43 -4.93
C ARG A 14 -6.55 6.63 -4.61
N VAL A 15 -6.67 5.32 -4.75
CA VAL A 15 -5.58 4.37 -4.51
C VAL A 15 -5.30 3.61 -5.79
N ALA A 16 -4.06 3.63 -6.27
CA ALA A 16 -3.59 2.68 -7.26
C ALA A 16 -3.01 1.45 -6.54
N LEU A 17 -3.40 0.26 -6.95
CA LEU A 17 -2.88 -0.98 -6.42
C LEU A 17 -2.08 -1.69 -7.52
N CYS A 18 -0.75 -1.67 -7.40
CA CYS A 18 0.17 -2.20 -8.39
C CYS A 18 0.59 -3.64 -8.06
N GLY A 19 0.71 -4.49 -9.08
CA GLY A 19 1.13 -5.88 -8.91
C GLY A 19 0.01 -6.81 -8.43
N VAL A 20 -1.23 -6.56 -8.83
CA VAL A 20 -2.40 -7.37 -8.47
C VAL A 20 -2.89 -8.18 -9.67
N CYS A 21 -2.93 -9.52 -9.55
CA CYS A 21 -3.40 -10.39 -10.63
C CYS A 21 -4.41 -11.45 -10.19
N GLY A 22 -4.58 -11.70 -8.90
CA GLY A 22 -5.55 -12.69 -8.39
C GLY A 22 -5.18 -14.15 -8.63
N LYS A 23 -3.93 -14.44 -9.00
CA LYS A 23 -3.43 -15.81 -9.19
C LYS A 23 -2.73 -16.29 -7.91
N GLY A 24 -3.26 -17.36 -7.30
CA GLY A 24 -2.67 -17.95 -6.08
C GLY A 24 -2.80 -17.08 -4.83
N SER A 25 -1.81 -17.13 -3.94
CA SER A 25 -1.70 -16.30 -2.73
C SER A 25 -1.12 -14.91 -3.07
N ASP A 26 -1.80 -14.19 -3.94
CA ASP A 26 -1.38 -12.87 -4.42
C ASP A 26 -1.57 -11.81 -3.31
N LEU A 27 -0.48 -11.18 -2.90
CA LEU A 27 -0.48 -10.08 -1.93
C LEU A 27 -1.42 -8.95 -2.38
N GLY A 28 -1.35 -8.59 -3.66
CA GLY A 28 -2.20 -7.55 -4.24
C GLY A 28 -3.68 -7.90 -4.19
N ALA A 29 -4.06 -9.17 -4.46
CA ALA A 29 -5.44 -9.61 -4.38
C ALA A 29 -5.99 -9.55 -2.95
N ASN A 30 -5.16 -9.87 -1.95
CA ASN A 30 -5.53 -9.72 -0.55
C ASN A 30 -5.75 -8.25 -0.17
N VAL A 31 -4.85 -7.36 -0.58
CA VAL A 31 -4.99 -5.91 -0.34
C VAL A 31 -6.23 -5.36 -1.05
N LEU A 32 -6.51 -5.79 -2.27
CA LEU A 32 -7.74 -5.38 -2.98
C LEU A 32 -8.98 -5.79 -2.20
N ARG A 33 -9.02 -7.04 -1.72
CA ARG A 33 -10.13 -7.53 -0.89
C ARG A 33 -10.29 -6.67 0.37
N ASN A 34 -9.19 -6.36 1.05
CA ASN A 34 -9.19 -5.53 2.26
C ASN A 34 -9.73 -4.12 1.99
N LEU A 35 -9.32 -3.49 0.89
CA LEU A 35 -9.84 -2.18 0.49
C LEU A 35 -11.34 -2.22 0.20
N LEU A 36 -11.82 -3.28 -0.44
CA LEU A 36 -13.24 -3.44 -0.77
C LEU A 36 -14.11 -3.77 0.45
N SER A 37 -13.63 -4.71 1.30
CA SER A 37 -14.39 -5.16 2.47
C SER A 37 -14.30 -4.18 3.66
N GLY A 38 -13.25 -3.38 3.73
CA GLY A 38 -13.05 -2.39 4.79
C GLY A 38 -13.99 -1.19 4.74
N GLY A 39 -14.80 -1.06 3.69
CA GLY A 39 -15.73 0.06 3.52
C GLY A 39 -15.08 1.35 3.04
N PHE A 40 -13.92 1.27 2.41
CA PHE A 40 -13.26 2.42 1.82
C PHE A 40 -14.12 3.07 0.73
N GLN A 41 -14.47 4.34 0.91
CA GLN A 41 -15.35 5.09 0.01
C GLN A 41 -14.62 5.78 -1.14
N GLY A 42 -13.31 5.61 -1.24
CA GLY A 42 -12.50 6.14 -2.33
C GLY A 42 -12.50 5.24 -3.57
N VAL A 43 -11.80 5.69 -4.61
CA VAL A 43 -11.66 4.93 -5.85
C VAL A 43 -10.41 4.06 -5.76
N VAL A 44 -10.52 2.79 -6.13
CA VAL A 44 -9.39 1.86 -6.24
C VAL A 44 -9.15 1.53 -7.71
N TYR A 45 -7.91 1.70 -8.16
CA TYR A 45 -7.43 1.37 -9.49
C TYR A 45 -6.46 0.18 -9.41
N PRO A 46 -6.91 -1.06 -9.65
CA PRO A 46 -5.98 -2.18 -9.78
C PRO A 46 -5.15 -2.02 -11.06
N VAL A 47 -3.83 -2.22 -10.96
CA VAL A 47 -2.89 -2.05 -12.07
C VAL A 47 -2.07 -3.31 -12.27
N HIS A 48 -2.19 -3.91 -13.47
CA HIS A 48 -1.39 -5.06 -13.89
C HIS A 48 -1.37 -5.16 -15.42
N PRO A 49 -0.19 -5.36 -16.06
CA PRO A 49 -0.10 -5.34 -17.53
C PRO A 49 -0.81 -6.50 -18.23
N GLU A 50 -0.99 -7.65 -17.57
CA GLU A 50 -1.48 -8.89 -18.20
C GLU A 50 -2.83 -9.37 -17.66
N CYS A 51 -3.30 -8.85 -16.53
CA CYS A 51 -4.56 -9.28 -15.93
C CYS A 51 -5.69 -8.35 -16.33
N GLU A 52 -6.79 -8.90 -16.85
CA GLU A 52 -7.96 -8.10 -17.24
C GLU A 52 -8.83 -7.68 -16.07
N ALA A 53 -8.94 -8.54 -15.05
CA ALA A 53 -9.76 -8.27 -13.87
C ALA A 53 -9.28 -9.06 -12.65
N VAL A 54 -9.49 -8.48 -11.46
CA VAL A 54 -9.28 -9.13 -10.15
C VAL A 54 -10.51 -8.90 -9.28
N HIS A 55 -11.05 -9.97 -8.68
CA HIS A 55 -12.30 -9.94 -7.91
C HIS A 55 -13.48 -9.26 -8.64
N GLY A 56 -13.53 -9.40 -9.97
CA GLY A 56 -14.58 -8.79 -10.81
C GLY A 56 -14.38 -7.31 -11.11
N ILE A 57 -13.26 -6.71 -10.68
CA ILE A 57 -12.90 -5.32 -10.98
C ILE A 57 -11.89 -5.29 -12.12
N ALA A 58 -12.18 -4.53 -13.17
CA ALA A 58 -11.27 -4.35 -14.29
C ALA A 58 -9.92 -3.74 -13.84
N THR A 59 -8.82 -4.23 -14.38
CA THR A 59 -7.49 -3.69 -14.13
C THR A 59 -7.08 -2.72 -15.23
N TYR A 60 -6.17 -1.83 -14.89
CA TYR A 60 -5.50 -0.95 -15.85
C TYR A 60 -4.14 -1.53 -16.20
N PRO A 61 -3.69 -1.46 -17.46
CA PRO A 61 -2.40 -2.03 -17.86
C PRO A 61 -1.20 -1.29 -17.26
N ASP A 62 -1.35 0.02 -17.00
CA ASP A 62 -0.31 0.89 -16.45
C ASP A 62 -0.90 2.09 -15.69
N LEU A 63 -0.01 2.84 -15.01
CA LEU A 63 -0.39 4.03 -14.25
C LEU A 63 -0.73 5.23 -15.13
N ALA A 64 -0.19 5.30 -16.36
CA ALA A 64 -0.39 6.42 -17.27
C ALA A 64 -1.81 6.41 -17.86
N GLY A 65 -2.42 5.23 -17.99
CA GLY A 65 -3.79 5.04 -18.47
C GLY A 65 -4.88 5.30 -17.42
N LEU A 66 -4.53 5.67 -16.19
CA LEU A 66 -5.52 5.90 -15.14
C LEU A 66 -6.35 7.17 -15.42
N PRO A 67 -7.67 7.14 -15.15
CA PRO A 67 -8.55 8.28 -15.40
C PRO A 67 -8.20 9.55 -14.60
N ARG A 68 -7.58 9.38 -13.45
CA ARG A 68 -7.11 10.46 -12.57
C ARG A 68 -5.88 10.02 -11.78
N VAL A 69 -5.00 10.98 -11.47
CA VAL A 69 -3.81 10.73 -10.64
C VAL A 69 -4.24 10.25 -9.26
N PRO A 70 -3.76 9.08 -8.80
CA PRO A 70 -3.98 8.59 -7.45
C PRO A 70 -3.29 9.47 -6.38
N ASP A 71 -3.87 9.46 -5.18
CA ASP A 71 -3.24 10.08 -4.00
C ASP A 71 -2.19 9.15 -3.38
N LEU A 72 -2.43 7.84 -3.52
CA LEU A 72 -1.60 6.77 -2.96
C LEU A 72 -1.43 5.65 -3.98
N ALA A 73 -0.20 5.15 -4.12
CA ALA A 73 0.07 3.86 -4.75
C ALA A 73 0.45 2.82 -3.69
N VAL A 74 -0.19 1.66 -3.74
CA VAL A 74 0.18 0.48 -2.94
C VAL A 74 0.85 -0.50 -3.88
N VAL A 75 2.11 -0.83 -3.59
CA VAL A 75 2.97 -1.64 -4.47
C VAL A 75 3.15 -3.03 -3.87
N CYS A 76 2.69 -4.04 -4.61
CA CYS A 76 2.73 -5.46 -4.27
C CYS A 76 3.58 -6.28 -5.25
N ASN A 77 4.26 -5.62 -6.18
CA ASN A 77 5.13 -6.25 -7.16
C ASN A 77 6.33 -6.97 -6.50
N PRO A 78 6.92 -7.99 -7.14
CA PRO A 78 8.19 -8.58 -6.70
C PRO A 78 9.29 -7.51 -6.54
N ALA A 79 10.19 -7.69 -5.55
CA ALA A 79 11.21 -6.71 -5.22
C ALA A 79 12.02 -6.17 -6.42
N PRO A 80 12.45 -6.98 -7.41
CA PRO A 80 13.19 -6.48 -8.57
C PRO A 80 12.41 -5.48 -9.44
N GLU A 81 11.08 -5.53 -9.42
CA GLU A 81 10.22 -4.64 -10.21
C GLU A 81 9.89 -3.32 -9.49
N VAL A 82 9.98 -3.31 -8.16
CA VAL A 82 9.53 -2.20 -7.33
C VAL A 82 10.21 -0.87 -7.66
N PRO A 83 11.54 -0.78 -7.87
CA PRO A 83 12.18 0.49 -8.22
C PRO A 83 11.56 1.14 -9.48
N GLU A 84 11.30 0.34 -10.51
CA GLU A 84 10.68 0.84 -11.75
C GLU A 84 9.21 1.24 -11.53
N VAL A 85 8.44 0.48 -10.76
CA VAL A 85 7.06 0.84 -10.42
C VAL A 85 7.03 2.17 -9.66
N VAL A 86 7.93 2.40 -8.71
CA VAL A 86 8.00 3.65 -7.94
C VAL A 86 8.44 4.81 -8.84
N ARG A 87 9.34 4.60 -9.80
CA ARG A 87 9.67 5.60 -10.83
C ARG A 87 8.42 6.02 -11.60
N ARG A 88 7.65 5.06 -12.10
CA ARG A 88 6.38 5.34 -12.82
C ARG A 88 5.35 6.05 -11.94
N CYS A 89 5.29 5.74 -10.64
CA CYS A 89 4.47 6.49 -9.70
C CYS A 89 4.88 7.97 -9.66
N GLY A 90 6.19 8.25 -9.61
CA GLY A 90 6.71 9.61 -9.63
C GLY A 90 6.40 10.35 -10.92
N GLU A 91 6.61 9.71 -12.07
CA GLU A 91 6.30 10.26 -13.40
C GLU A 91 4.80 10.56 -13.56
N ALA A 92 3.93 9.71 -12.98
CA ALA A 92 2.50 9.93 -12.95
C ALA A 92 2.05 10.98 -11.93
N GLY A 93 2.98 11.55 -11.13
CA GLY A 93 2.69 12.57 -10.13
C GLY A 93 2.02 12.05 -8.87
N ILE A 94 2.16 10.76 -8.54
CA ILE A 94 1.59 10.16 -7.33
C ILE A 94 2.46 10.53 -6.12
N PRO A 95 1.92 11.26 -5.13
CA PRO A 95 2.73 11.80 -4.04
C PRO A 95 3.00 10.83 -2.91
N GLY A 96 2.18 9.80 -2.75
CA GLY A 96 2.31 8.79 -1.70
C GLY A 96 2.49 7.39 -2.26
N VAL A 97 3.47 6.65 -1.75
CA VAL A 97 3.71 5.25 -2.13
C VAL A 97 3.88 4.40 -0.88
N VAL A 98 3.24 3.25 -0.84
CA VAL A 98 3.42 2.23 0.20
C VAL A 98 3.90 0.94 -0.46
N VAL A 99 5.08 0.47 -0.10
CA VAL A 99 5.67 -0.76 -0.63
C VAL A 99 5.50 -1.87 0.39
N LEU A 100 4.64 -2.83 0.08
CA LEU A 100 4.34 -3.97 0.95
C LEU A 100 5.31 -5.12 0.75
N SER A 101 5.83 -5.26 -0.46
CA SER A 101 6.71 -6.36 -0.85
C SER A 101 7.99 -6.40 -0.01
N GLY A 102 8.37 -7.60 0.40
CA GLY A 102 9.68 -7.92 0.96
C GLY A 102 10.67 -8.35 -0.12
N GLY A 103 11.88 -8.74 0.29
CA GLY A 103 12.97 -9.13 -0.60
C GLY A 103 14.02 -8.03 -0.76
N PHE A 104 14.09 -7.12 0.19
CA PHE A 104 15.03 -6.00 0.22
C PHE A 104 16.20 -6.25 1.19
N ARG A 105 16.67 -5.26 1.93
CA ARG A 105 17.84 -5.39 2.83
C ARG A 105 17.73 -6.53 3.84
N GLU A 106 16.51 -6.89 4.22
CA GLU A 106 16.26 -8.00 5.13
C GLU A 106 16.57 -9.37 4.52
N SER A 107 16.68 -9.47 3.21
CA SER A 107 16.90 -10.73 2.50
C SER A 107 18.38 -10.98 2.19
N ASN A 108 19.06 -10.05 1.52
CA ASN A 108 20.45 -10.22 1.07
C ASN A 108 21.03 -8.90 0.52
N ASP A 109 22.29 -8.95 0.03
CA ASP A 109 22.98 -7.78 -0.52
C ASP A 109 22.32 -7.23 -1.82
N GLU A 110 21.73 -8.08 -2.62
CA GLU A 110 20.96 -7.63 -3.80
C GLU A 110 19.71 -6.84 -3.37
N GLY A 111 18.99 -7.34 -2.38
CA GLY A 111 17.85 -6.64 -1.80
C GLY A 111 18.25 -5.28 -1.20
N ARG A 112 19.44 -5.18 -0.59
CA ARG A 112 19.97 -3.90 -0.12
C ARG A 112 20.19 -2.91 -1.25
N ARG A 113 20.74 -3.35 -2.38
CA ARG A 113 20.95 -2.50 -3.56
C ARG A 113 19.61 -2.00 -4.13
N LEU A 114 18.60 -2.87 -4.20
CA LEU A 114 17.27 -2.49 -4.65
C LEU A 114 16.65 -1.40 -3.74
N GLU A 115 16.84 -1.51 -2.42
CA GLU A 115 16.36 -0.51 -1.48
C GLU A 115 17.07 0.83 -1.62
N GLU A 116 18.39 0.82 -1.81
CA GLU A 116 19.19 2.03 -2.10
C GLU A 116 18.77 2.68 -3.43
N GLU A 117 18.47 1.87 -4.44
CA GLU A 117 17.96 2.35 -5.71
C GLU A 117 16.56 2.99 -5.54
N LEU A 118 15.68 2.31 -4.83
CA LEU A 118 14.34 2.82 -4.49
C LEU A 118 14.43 4.19 -3.81
N ALA A 119 15.30 4.33 -2.81
CA ALA A 119 15.51 5.59 -2.10
C ALA A 119 16.01 6.72 -3.03
N ARG A 120 16.93 6.41 -3.95
CA ARG A 120 17.42 7.38 -4.95
C ARG A 120 16.32 7.82 -5.91
N ILE A 121 15.50 6.88 -6.38
CA ILE A 121 14.38 7.18 -7.26
C ILE A 121 13.39 8.10 -6.54
N ALA A 122 12.97 7.74 -5.33
CA ALA A 122 12.02 8.54 -4.55
C ALA A 122 12.53 9.96 -4.28
N ALA A 123 13.83 10.11 -3.99
CA ALA A 123 14.45 11.42 -3.78
C ALA A 123 14.47 12.30 -5.05
N GLY A 124 14.37 11.71 -6.24
CA GLY A 124 14.30 12.42 -7.51
C GLY A 124 12.96 13.12 -7.79
N PHE A 125 11.91 12.79 -7.04
CA PHE A 125 10.58 13.37 -7.21
C PHE A 125 10.21 14.25 -6.02
N ASP A 126 10.03 15.56 -6.27
CA ASP A 126 9.72 16.52 -5.20
C ASP A 126 8.41 16.17 -4.49
N GLY A 127 8.52 16.03 -3.18
CA GLY A 127 7.38 15.75 -2.31
C GLY A 127 6.88 14.31 -2.32
N MET A 128 7.46 13.39 -3.09
CA MET A 128 7.13 11.97 -2.98
C MET A 128 7.48 11.45 -1.60
N ARG A 129 6.60 10.64 -1.02
CA ARG A 129 6.81 9.93 0.25
C ARG A 129 6.62 8.44 0.03
N VAL A 130 7.61 7.67 0.47
CA VAL A 130 7.59 6.20 0.40
C VAL A 130 7.59 5.63 1.81
N LEU A 131 6.62 4.75 2.09
CA LEU A 131 6.55 3.94 3.28
C LEU A 131 6.94 2.51 2.93
N GLY A 132 7.86 1.91 3.66
CA GLY A 132 8.47 0.63 3.34
C GLY A 132 9.82 0.79 2.63
N PRO A 133 10.36 -0.24 1.97
CA PRO A 133 9.72 -1.53 1.62
C PRO A 133 9.46 -2.44 2.82
N ASN A 134 8.91 -3.64 2.54
CA ASN A 134 8.59 -4.65 3.54
C ASN A 134 7.65 -4.13 4.65
N SER A 135 6.75 -3.22 4.30
CA SER A 135 5.78 -2.62 5.23
C SER A 135 4.56 -3.54 5.44
N LEU A 136 3.92 -3.43 6.60
CA LEU A 136 2.57 -3.97 6.81
C LEU A 136 1.54 -3.25 5.91
N GLY A 137 1.71 -1.96 5.72
CA GLY A 137 0.79 -1.08 5.03
C GLY A 137 0.23 0.03 5.91
N VAL A 138 -0.91 0.55 5.52
CA VAL A 138 -1.62 1.64 6.20
C VAL A 138 -3.07 1.24 6.44
N LEU A 139 -3.51 1.42 7.68
CA LEU A 139 -4.91 1.26 8.07
C LEU A 139 -5.44 2.58 8.63
N HIS A 140 -6.66 2.93 8.24
CA HIS A 140 -7.38 4.07 8.80
C HIS A 140 -8.85 3.69 9.00
N PRO A 141 -9.20 3.08 10.16
CA PRO A 141 -10.50 2.47 10.41
C PRO A 141 -11.68 3.41 10.19
N SER A 142 -11.61 4.67 10.63
CA SER A 142 -12.70 5.64 10.45
C SER A 142 -12.99 6.01 8.99
N MET A 143 -12.08 5.68 8.05
CA MET A 143 -12.26 5.84 6.61
C MET A 143 -12.55 4.52 5.89
N GLY A 144 -12.57 3.40 6.61
CA GLY A 144 -12.61 2.07 6.02
C GLY A 144 -11.37 1.71 5.21
N LEU A 145 -10.27 2.46 5.34
CA LEU A 145 -9.04 2.22 4.57
C LEU A 145 -8.24 1.08 5.20
N ASN A 146 -8.17 -0.04 4.51
CA ASN A 146 -7.21 -1.11 4.81
C ASN A 146 -6.30 -1.35 3.59
N ALA A 147 -5.31 -0.48 3.42
CA ALA A 147 -4.27 -0.59 2.41
C ALA A 147 -3.08 -1.40 2.96
N SER A 148 -3.35 -2.60 3.45
CA SER A 148 -2.38 -3.49 4.11
C SER A 148 -2.66 -4.94 3.79
N HIS A 149 -1.76 -5.83 4.19
CA HIS A 149 -2.00 -7.26 4.17
C HIS A 149 -2.50 -7.84 5.52
N ALA A 150 -2.86 -6.98 6.46
CA ALA A 150 -3.47 -7.40 7.71
C ALA A 150 -4.87 -8.00 7.46
N VAL A 151 -5.18 -9.08 8.18
CA VAL A 151 -6.48 -9.75 8.08
C VAL A 151 -7.53 -8.97 8.86
N THR A 152 -7.13 -8.40 10.00
CA THR A 152 -8.03 -7.75 10.94
C THR A 152 -8.04 -6.23 10.73
N MET A 153 -9.22 -5.63 10.79
CA MET A 153 -9.40 -4.19 10.81
C MET A 153 -9.88 -3.79 12.21
N PRO A 154 -9.07 -3.06 13.00
CA PRO A 154 -9.49 -2.63 14.32
C PRO A 154 -10.65 -1.62 14.22
N LYS A 155 -11.43 -1.49 15.30
CA LYS A 155 -12.48 -0.47 15.40
C LYS A 155 -11.88 0.94 15.33
N ALA A 156 -12.66 1.90 14.83
CA ALA A 156 -12.25 3.29 14.80
C ALA A 156 -12.09 3.83 16.23
N GLY A 157 -10.99 4.56 16.49
CA GLY A 157 -10.65 5.07 17.80
C GLY A 157 -9.78 6.33 17.71
N HIS A 158 -9.20 6.71 18.85
CA HIS A 158 -8.39 7.92 19.00
C HIS A 158 -6.88 7.63 19.13
N LEU A 159 -6.47 6.36 19.08
CA LEU A 159 -5.07 5.96 19.14
C LEU A 159 -4.48 5.83 17.75
N ALA A 160 -3.29 6.38 17.56
CA ALA A 160 -2.46 6.12 16.39
C ALA A 160 -1.29 5.22 16.79
N PHE A 161 -1.06 4.17 16.00
CA PHE A 161 0.03 3.24 16.22
C PHE A 161 0.97 3.21 15.02
N VAL A 162 2.25 3.42 15.26
CA VAL A 162 3.30 3.37 14.23
C VAL A 162 4.42 2.48 14.74
N SER A 163 4.81 1.49 13.93
CA SER A 163 5.89 0.56 14.27
C SER A 163 6.62 0.08 13.04
N GLU A 164 7.91 -0.16 13.15
CA GLU A 164 8.73 -0.83 12.14
C GLU A 164 8.54 -2.37 12.18
N SER A 165 7.96 -2.91 13.25
CA SER A 165 7.73 -4.34 13.42
C SER A 165 6.33 -4.73 12.95
N ARG A 166 6.25 -5.50 11.85
CA ARG A 166 4.98 -6.07 11.36
C ARG A 166 4.34 -7.02 12.38
N ALA A 167 5.15 -7.82 13.07
CA ALA A 167 4.67 -8.76 14.08
C ALA A 167 3.99 -7.99 15.23
N LEU A 168 4.62 -6.91 15.71
CA LEU A 168 4.05 -6.07 16.75
C LEU A 168 2.76 -5.39 16.27
N CYS A 169 2.73 -4.88 15.03
CA CYS A 169 1.51 -4.31 14.45
C CYS A 169 0.36 -5.31 14.44
N ASN A 170 0.60 -6.55 13.98
CA ASN A 170 -0.42 -7.59 13.95
C ASN A 170 -0.93 -7.91 15.36
N SER A 171 -0.02 -8.13 16.33
CA SER A 171 -0.40 -8.43 17.71
C SER A 171 -1.24 -7.31 18.34
N VAL A 172 -0.89 -6.06 18.10
CA VAL A 172 -1.67 -4.92 18.60
C VAL A 172 -3.03 -4.83 17.94
N MET A 173 -3.13 -5.11 16.63
CA MET A 173 -4.41 -5.10 15.91
C MET A 173 -5.32 -6.25 16.35
N ASP A 174 -4.77 -7.45 16.54
CA ASP A 174 -5.54 -8.61 17.02
C ASP A 174 -6.06 -8.34 18.44
N TRP A 175 -5.22 -7.83 19.32
CA TRP A 175 -5.63 -7.43 20.67
C TRP A 175 -6.70 -6.33 20.63
N ALA A 176 -6.53 -5.28 19.82
CA ALA A 176 -7.51 -4.20 19.72
C ALA A 176 -8.85 -4.64 19.12
N ALA A 177 -8.85 -5.71 18.31
CA ALA A 177 -10.08 -6.30 17.79
C ALA A 177 -10.82 -7.12 18.87
N GLU A 178 -10.09 -7.86 19.72
CA GLU A 178 -10.65 -8.64 20.83
C GLU A 178 -11.27 -7.72 21.89
N GLU A 179 -10.54 -6.73 22.40
CA GLU A 179 -11.03 -5.76 23.40
C GLU A 179 -12.26 -4.97 22.91
N GLY A 180 -12.33 -4.71 21.62
CA GLY A 180 -13.51 -4.02 21.04
C GLY A 180 -14.75 -4.92 20.90
N SER A 181 -14.69 -6.22 21.15
CA SER A 181 -15.84 -7.14 21.07
C SER A 181 -16.60 -7.27 22.39
N ASP A 182 -16.02 -6.84 23.52
CA ASP A 182 -16.62 -7.00 24.85
C ASP A 182 -17.61 -5.86 25.22
N ASP A 183 -17.82 -4.88 24.35
CA ASP A 183 -18.71 -3.73 24.59
C ASP A 183 -20.10 -3.85 23.88
N GLU A 184 -20.55 -5.08 23.50
CA GLU A 184 -21.89 -5.34 22.98
C GLU A 184 -22.77 -6.16 23.93
#